data_6123de8f291263d0b13d163119835302
#
_entry.id   6123de8f291263d0b13d163119835302
#
_cell.length_a   1.000
_cell.length_b   1.000
_cell.length_c   1.000
_cell.angle_alpha   90.00
_cell.angle_beta   90.00
_cell.angle_gamma   90.00
#
_symmetry.space_group_name_H-M   'P 1'
#
loop_
_entity.id
_entity.type
_entity.pdbx_description
1 polymer ?
#
loop_
_entity_poly.entity_id
_entity_poly.type
_entity_poly.pdbx_seq_one_letter_code
_entity_poly.pdbx_strand_id
1 'polypeptide(L)'
;IAISALSQLACSSSPTAQETTNHPQTDLVKPINGTWINLAYQDVRNKYTNPQHFDNTDPHLWSQKVEELSQMGVEYLVFMAVANEEKSFYPSKLMTWAYPANRKSPVDAIMDKAAEKKMKVFMSTGWAKDQDDNLRDPEIKQRQLDMMKELANLYGNHPALYGWYLPVEDCLCPLLSEHAVVSVNAL
;
A
#
# COMPACT_ATOMS: atom_id res chain seq x y z
N ILE A 1 36.08 37.53 72.53
CA ILE A 1 36.59 36.48 71.63
C ILE A 1 35.70 35.26 71.86
N ALA A 2 34.77 34.98 70.95
CA ALA A 2 33.89 33.84 71.00
C ALA A 2 34.03 33.08 69.69
N ILE A 3 34.45 31.82 69.75
CA ILE A 3 34.51 30.92 68.61
C ILE A 3 33.22 30.10 68.59
N SER A 4 32.45 30.27 67.55
CA SER A 4 31.20 29.50 67.31
C SER A 4 31.52 28.36 66.35
N ALA A 5 31.35 27.13 66.82
CA ALA A 5 31.49 25.93 66.03
C ALA A 5 30.16 25.58 65.34
N LEU A 6 30.15 25.61 64.03
CA LEU A 6 29.01 25.08 63.26
C LEU A 6 29.20 23.58 63.03
N SER A 7 28.30 22.78 63.60
CA SER A 7 28.14 21.38 63.30
C SER A 7 27.44 21.15 61.96
N GLN A 8 28.11 20.54 61.01
CA GLN A 8 27.53 20.06 59.75
C GLN A 8 26.78 18.78 59.99
N LEU A 9 25.49 18.80 59.78
CA LEU A 9 24.66 17.59 59.65
C LEU A 9 24.82 17.03 58.22
N ALA A 10 25.47 15.92 58.12
CA ALA A 10 25.55 15.14 56.90
C ALA A 10 24.22 14.38 56.71
N CYS A 11 23.40 14.80 55.74
CA CYS A 11 22.32 13.98 55.22
C CYS A 11 22.89 12.82 54.38
N SER A 12 22.87 11.63 54.91
CA SER A 12 23.11 10.41 54.10
C SER A 12 21.88 10.12 53.22
N SER A 13 21.97 10.41 51.96
CA SER A 13 21.02 9.94 50.97
C SER A 13 21.25 8.46 50.67
N SER A 14 20.33 7.62 51.10
CA SER A 14 20.28 6.23 50.69
C SER A 14 20.08 6.11 49.19
N PRO A 15 20.76 5.22 48.49
CA PRO A 15 20.51 5.03 47.09
C PRO A 15 19.12 4.36 46.92
N THR A 16 18.23 5.08 46.28
CA THR A 16 16.95 4.53 45.84
C THR A 16 17.27 3.45 44.83
N ALA A 17 16.96 2.20 45.17
CA ALA A 17 17.01 1.10 44.22
C ALA A 17 16.08 1.43 43.05
N GLN A 18 16.67 1.68 41.88
CA GLN A 18 15.91 1.68 40.65
C GLN A 18 15.39 0.25 40.45
N GLU A 19 14.13 0.05 40.71
CA GLU A 19 13.42 -1.12 40.17
C GLU A 19 13.53 -1.09 38.65
N THR A 20 14.49 -1.84 38.13
CA THR A 20 14.48 -2.23 36.73
C THR A 20 13.29 -3.14 36.53
N THR A 21 12.15 -2.56 36.16
CA THR A 21 11.03 -3.32 35.63
C THR A 21 11.53 -3.96 34.33
N ASN A 22 12.04 -5.18 34.43
CA ASN A 22 12.21 -6.06 33.29
C ASN A 22 10.80 -6.38 32.79
N HIS A 23 10.25 -5.49 31.95
CA HIS A 23 9.14 -5.90 31.09
C HIS A 23 9.71 -7.01 30.20
N PRO A 24 9.14 -8.20 30.21
CA PRO A 24 9.53 -9.22 29.26
C PRO A 24 9.37 -8.57 27.88
N GLN A 25 10.47 -8.48 27.17
CA GLN A 25 10.49 -7.98 25.80
C GLN A 25 9.61 -8.95 25.01
N THR A 26 8.39 -8.50 24.74
CA THR A 26 7.44 -9.30 23.98
C THR A 26 7.87 -9.21 22.51
N ASP A 27 8.80 -10.08 22.12
CA ASP A 27 9.16 -10.35 20.71
C ASP A 27 7.97 -10.84 19.87
N LEU A 28 6.77 -10.79 20.42
CA LEU A 28 5.57 -11.39 19.86
C LEU A 28 4.77 -10.44 18.96
N VAL A 29 4.95 -9.14 19.10
CA VAL A 29 4.21 -8.16 18.27
C VAL A 29 5.13 -7.61 17.22
N LYS A 30 5.01 -8.12 16.00
CA LYS A 30 5.69 -7.53 14.84
C LYS A 30 4.87 -6.33 14.35
N PRO A 31 5.51 -5.21 14.01
CA PRO A 31 4.81 -4.10 13.40
C PRO A 31 4.22 -4.52 12.04
N ILE A 32 3.13 -3.91 11.66
CA ILE A 32 2.58 -4.05 10.31
C ILE A 32 3.57 -3.38 9.37
N ASN A 33 4.14 -4.17 8.46
CA ASN A 33 5.12 -3.68 7.49
C ASN A 33 4.60 -3.63 6.05
N GLY A 34 3.29 -3.76 5.86
CA GLY A 34 2.64 -3.66 4.56
C GLY A 34 1.39 -2.82 4.60
N THR A 35 1.05 -2.18 3.49
CA THR A 35 -0.17 -1.40 3.34
C THR A 35 -0.73 -1.47 1.93
N TRP A 36 -2.02 -1.18 1.83
CA TRP A 36 -2.71 -1.03 0.56
C TRP A 36 -2.53 0.38 0.02
N ILE A 37 -2.41 0.49 -1.30
CA ILE A 37 -2.53 1.75 -2.02
C ILE A 37 -3.80 1.67 -2.86
N ASN A 38 -4.70 2.61 -2.59
CA ASN A 38 -5.87 2.83 -3.40
C ASN A 38 -5.64 4.11 -4.22
N LEU A 39 -5.53 3.98 -5.54
CA LEU A 39 -5.36 5.13 -6.43
C LEU A 39 -6.66 5.93 -6.49
N ALA A 40 -7.46 5.72 -7.52
CA ALA A 40 -8.68 6.48 -7.70
C ALA A 40 -9.91 5.58 -7.94
N TYR A 41 -9.84 4.30 -7.55
CA TYR A 41 -10.88 3.36 -7.96
C TYR A 41 -12.28 3.71 -7.44
N GLN A 42 -12.37 4.27 -6.23
CA GLN A 42 -13.65 4.72 -5.66
C GLN A 42 -13.98 6.18 -6.03
N ASP A 43 -13.08 6.85 -6.73
CA ASP A 43 -13.20 8.28 -6.99
C ASP A 43 -12.93 8.67 -8.44
N VAL A 44 -13.05 7.73 -9.38
CA VAL A 44 -12.95 8.03 -10.83
C VAL A 44 -13.95 9.07 -11.30
N ARG A 45 -14.98 9.34 -10.49
CA ARG A 45 -16.00 10.36 -10.70
C ARG A 45 -15.80 11.62 -9.86
N ASN A 46 -14.67 11.76 -9.16
CA ASN A 46 -14.38 12.87 -8.23
C ASN A 46 -15.47 13.08 -7.16
N LYS A 47 -15.99 11.98 -6.62
CA LYS A 47 -17.11 12.03 -5.68
C LYS A 47 -16.66 12.11 -4.22
N TYR A 48 -15.51 11.55 -3.89
CA TYR A 48 -15.03 11.37 -2.51
C TYR A 48 -13.77 12.16 -2.22
N THR A 49 -12.87 12.31 -3.18
CA THR A 49 -11.62 13.04 -3.02
C THR A 49 -11.84 14.53 -3.28
N ASN A 50 -11.37 15.37 -2.37
CA ASN A 50 -11.31 16.80 -2.64
C ASN A 50 -9.95 17.12 -3.30
N PRO A 51 -9.92 17.44 -4.60
CA PRO A 51 -8.67 17.71 -5.33
C PRO A 51 -7.92 18.95 -4.82
N GLN A 52 -8.57 19.83 -4.05
CA GLN A 52 -7.90 20.96 -3.39
C GLN A 52 -7.00 20.51 -2.23
N HIS A 53 -7.28 19.34 -1.64
CA HIS A 53 -6.49 18.81 -0.54
C HIS A 53 -5.52 17.72 -1.02
N PHE A 54 -5.88 16.96 -2.04
CA PHE A 54 -5.04 15.91 -2.58
C PHE A 54 -5.35 15.71 -4.08
N ASP A 55 -4.43 16.14 -4.92
CA ASP A 55 -4.50 15.87 -6.36
C ASP A 55 -3.96 14.46 -6.65
N ASN A 56 -4.86 13.48 -6.69
CA ASN A 56 -4.51 12.08 -6.97
C ASN A 56 -3.97 11.86 -8.40
N THR A 57 -4.01 12.89 -9.24
CA THR A 57 -3.42 12.87 -10.59
C THR A 57 -1.97 13.35 -10.60
N ASP A 58 -1.46 13.85 -9.47
CA ASP A 58 -0.09 14.33 -9.37
C ASP A 58 0.87 13.19 -8.99
N PRO A 59 1.73 12.71 -9.91
CA PRO A 59 2.67 11.64 -9.63
C PRO A 59 3.70 12.01 -8.56
N HIS A 60 3.98 13.30 -8.37
CA HIS A 60 4.91 13.76 -7.34
C HIS A 60 4.36 13.49 -5.94
N LEU A 61 3.07 13.75 -5.71
CA LEU A 61 2.41 13.45 -4.44
C LEU A 61 2.42 11.95 -4.13
N TRP A 62 2.26 11.10 -5.14
CA TRP A 62 2.37 9.65 -4.96
C TRP A 62 3.78 9.22 -4.58
N SER A 63 4.80 9.77 -5.23
CA SER A 63 6.20 9.52 -4.84
C SER A 63 6.47 9.96 -3.40
N GLN A 64 5.95 11.11 -2.99
CA GLN A 64 6.07 11.60 -1.61
C GLN A 64 5.37 10.66 -0.62
N LYS A 65 4.18 10.15 -0.94
CA LYS A 65 3.47 9.18 -0.07
C LYS A 65 4.24 7.88 0.10
N VAL A 66 4.88 7.37 -0.93
CA VAL A 66 5.75 6.19 -0.83
C VAL A 66 6.97 6.48 0.04
N GLU A 67 7.56 7.68 -0.06
CA GLU A 67 8.65 8.13 0.81
C GLU A 67 8.22 8.14 2.29
N GLU A 68 7.07 8.74 2.59
CA GLU A 68 6.50 8.80 3.95
C GLU A 68 6.25 7.39 4.51
N LEU A 69 5.65 6.49 3.72
CA LEU A 69 5.42 5.10 4.11
C LEU A 69 6.72 4.35 4.40
N SER A 70 7.75 4.57 3.57
CA SER A 70 9.07 3.99 3.80
C SER A 70 9.69 4.47 5.12
N GLN A 71 9.54 5.75 5.46
CA GLN A 71 10.00 6.32 6.73
C GLN A 71 9.25 5.75 7.94
N MET A 72 8.01 5.31 7.76
CA MET A 72 7.21 4.60 8.77
C MET A 72 7.59 3.12 8.93
N GLY A 73 8.52 2.59 8.13
CA GLY A 73 8.93 1.19 8.17
C GLY A 73 8.07 0.25 7.32
N VAL A 74 7.26 0.79 6.41
CA VAL A 74 6.50 -0.03 5.47
C VAL A 74 7.44 -0.61 4.41
N GLU A 75 7.41 -1.92 4.23
CA GLU A 75 8.26 -2.66 3.28
C GLU A 75 7.47 -3.17 2.07
N TYR A 76 6.16 -3.38 2.24
CA TYR A 76 5.29 -3.97 1.23
C TYR A 76 4.15 -3.02 0.88
N LEU A 77 3.95 -2.83 -0.42
CA LEU A 77 2.83 -2.09 -0.97
C LEU A 77 1.96 -3.02 -1.79
N VAL A 78 0.65 -2.90 -1.66
CA VAL A 78 -0.31 -3.65 -2.45
C VAL A 78 -1.19 -2.66 -3.20
N PHE A 79 -1.15 -2.64 -4.52
CA PHE A 79 -2.15 -1.91 -5.27
C PHE A 79 -3.51 -2.61 -5.12
N MET A 80 -4.52 -1.88 -4.67
CA MET A 80 -5.88 -2.42 -4.61
C MET A 80 -6.45 -2.60 -6.01
N ALA A 81 -6.31 -1.57 -6.85
CA ALA A 81 -6.68 -1.63 -8.25
C ALA A 81 -5.82 -0.67 -9.07
N VAL A 82 -5.44 -1.08 -10.28
CA VAL A 82 -4.75 -0.21 -11.26
C VAL A 82 -5.63 0.14 -12.43
N ALA A 83 -6.86 -0.34 -12.43
CA ALA A 83 -7.90 -0.02 -13.41
C ALA A 83 -9.29 -0.24 -12.79
N ASN A 84 -10.24 0.60 -13.19
CA ASN A 84 -11.65 0.52 -12.79
C ASN A 84 -12.54 1.31 -13.75
N GLU A 85 -13.79 0.90 -13.94
CA GLU A 85 -14.78 1.57 -14.81
C GLU A 85 -14.19 1.86 -16.21
N GLU A 86 -13.51 0.88 -16.81
CA GLU A 86 -12.85 0.97 -18.11
C GLU A 86 -11.75 2.04 -18.21
N LYS A 87 -11.29 2.54 -17.08
CA LYS A 87 -10.19 3.50 -16.98
C LYS A 87 -8.97 2.87 -16.35
N SER A 88 -7.79 3.19 -16.88
CA SER A 88 -6.50 2.76 -16.34
C SER A 88 -5.80 3.88 -15.61
N PHE A 89 -5.02 3.50 -14.58
CA PHE A 89 -4.12 4.37 -13.82
C PHE A 89 -2.65 4.15 -14.21
N TYR A 90 -2.41 3.30 -15.20
CA TYR A 90 -1.13 3.00 -15.84
C TYR A 90 -1.28 3.22 -17.37
N PRO A 91 -0.18 3.37 -18.15
CA PRO A 91 -0.25 3.65 -19.58
C PRO A 91 -0.73 2.42 -20.39
N SER A 92 -2.03 2.14 -20.30
CA SER A 92 -2.69 1.04 -20.98
C SER A 92 -2.99 1.36 -22.44
N LYS A 93 -2.95 0.33 -23.29
CA LYS A 93 -3.46 0.36 -24.67
C LYS A 93 -4.87 -0.27 -24.77
N LEU A 94 -5.31 -0.91 -23.71
CA LEU A 94 -6.58 -1.65 -23.65
C LEU A 94 -7.71 -0.82 -23.04
N MET A 95 -7.35 0.20 -22.24
CA MET A 95 -8.30 0.95 -21.44
C MET A 95 -8.08 2.46 -21.64
N THR A 96 -9.11 3.23 -21.33
CA THR A 96 -9.04 4.69 -21.37
C THR A 96 -8.19 5.20 -20.22
N TRP A 97 -7.29 6.14 -20.52
CA TRP A 97 -6.49 6.83 -19.53
C TRP A 97 -7.37 7.64 -18.56
N ALA A 98 -7.19 7.43 -17.24
CA ALA A 98 -8.04 8.04 -16.22
C ALA A 98 -7.73 9.52 -15.92
N TYR A 99 -6.54 10.00 -16.32
CA TYR A 99 -6.03 11.32 -15.93
C TYR A 99 -5.87 12.25 -17.12
N PRO A 100 -5.58 13.56 -16.90
CA PRO A 100 -5.24 14.46 -17.99
C PRO A 100 -4.06 13.94 -18.83
N ALA A 101 -4.12 14.14 -20.13
CA ALA A 101 -3.16 13.56 -21.10
C ALA A 101 -1.69 13.93 -20.84
N ASN A 102 -1.43 15.05 -20.17
CA ASN A 102 -0.09 15.54 -19.84
C ASN A 102 0.43 15.00 -18.49
N ARG A 103 -0.34 14.21 -17.78
CA ARG A 103 0.09 13.64 -16.48
C ARG A 103 0.86 12.33 -16.70
N LYS A 104 1.87 12.13 -15.88
CA LYS A 104 2.55 10.83 -15.77
C LYS A 104 1.70 9.84 -14.99
N SER A 105 1.97 8.56 -15.20
CA SER A 105 1.30 7.49 -14.47
C SER A 105 1.62 7.55 -12.96
N PRO A 106 0.61 7.57 -12.10
CA PRO A 106 0.85 7.42 -10.66
C PRO A 106 1.38 6.02 -10.31
N VAL A 107 1.03 5.00 -11.10
CA VAL A 107 1.60 3.65 -10.93
C VAL A 107 3.10 3.69 -11.17
N ASP A 108 3.57 4.33 -12.25
CA ASP A 108 5.01 4.49 -12.51
C ASP A 108 5.71 5.22 -11.36
N ALA A 109 5.11 6.31 -10.89
CA ALA A 109 5.69 7.11 -9.80
C ALA A 109 5.84 6.30 -8.49
N ILE A 110 4.83 5.49 -8.17
CA ILE A 110 4.85 4.61 -7.00
C ILE A 110 5.88 3.50 -7.18
N MET A 111 5.90 2.84 -8.34
CA MET A 111 6.85 1.77 -8.65
C MET A 111 8.30 2.24 -8.56
N ASP A 112 8.62 3.37 -9.23
CA ASP A 112 9.95 3.96 -9.24
C ASP A 112 10.42 4.31 -7.82
N LYS A 113 9.56 4.98 -7.04
CA LYS A 113 9.89 5.35 -5.67
C LYS A 113 10.01 4.13 -4.76
N ALA A 114 9.16 3.12 -4.92
CA ALA A 114 9.26 1.87 -4.18
C ALA A 114 10.59 1.15 -4.47
N ALA A 115 11.04 1.13 -5.72
CA ALA A 115 12.35 0.58 -6.09
C ALA A 115 13.51 1.35 -5.43
N GLU A 116 13.47 2.69 -5.46
CA GLU A 116 14.46 3.55 -4.78
C GLU A 116 14.54 3.20 -3.28
N LYS A 117 13.39 2.98 -2.65
CA LYS A 117 13.29 2.63 -1.22
C LYS A 117 13.44 1.15 -0.91
N LYS A 118 13.70 0.31 -1.91
CA LYS A 118 13.79 -1.16 -1.79
C LYS A 118 12.53 -1.81 -1.23
N MET A 119 11.40 -1.16 -1.41
CA MET A 119 10.08 -1.70 -1.06
C MET A 119 9.63 -2.71 -2.11
N LYS A 120 8.76 -3.60 -1.71
CA LYS A 120 8.18 -4.66 -2.55
C LYS A 120 6.75 -4.32 -2.90
N VAL A 121 6.38 -4.46 -4.16
CA VAL A 121 5.05 -4.11 -4.65
C VAL A 121 4.33 -5.34 -5.18
N PHE A 122 3.13 -5.58 -4.66
CA PHE A 122 2.17 -6.49 -5.27
C PHE A 122 1.30 -5.70 -6.26
N MET A 123 1.43 -6.03 -7.52
CA MET A 123 0.68 -5.40 -8.59
C MET A 123 -0.72 -5.99 -8.66
N SER A 124 -1.74 -5.13 -8.65
CA SER A 124 -3.11 -5.55 -8.91
C SER A 124 -3.36 -5.65 -10.40
N THR A 125 -4.23 -6.58 -10.75
CA THR A 125 -4.77 -6.63 -12.12
C THR A 125 -5.84 -5.56 -12.36
N GLY A 126 -6.43 -5.00 -11.28
CA GLY A 126 -7.60 -4.14 -11.37
C GLY A 126 -8.86 -4.90 -11.80
N TRP A 127 -9.90 -4.16 -12.11
CA TRP A 127 -11.16 -4.70 -12.65
C TRP A 127 -11.32 -4.30 -14.10
N ALA A 128 -11.77 -5.24 -14.93
CA ALA A 128 -11.97 -4.99 -16.35
C ALA A 128 -13.12 -4.00 -16.60
N LYS A 129 -14.17 -4.06 -15.79
CA LYS A 129 -15.27 -3.10 -15.74
C LYS A 129 -15.39 -2.47 -14.35
N ASP A 130 -15.74 -3.27 -13.35
CA ASP A 130 -15.92 -2.82 -11.97
C ASP A 130 -15.67 -3.98 -10.98
N GLN A 131 -15.84 -3.71 -9.70
CA GLN A 131 -15.61 -4.68 -8.63
C GLN A 131 -16.52 -5.91 -8.66
N ASP A 132 -17.64 -5.84 -9.39
CA ASP A 132 -18.60 -6.93 -9.54
C ASP A 132 -18.31 -7.79 -10.78
N ASP A 133 -17.13 -7.63 -11.40
CA ASP A 133 -16.73 -8.38 -12.58
C ASP A 133 -16.82 -9.89 -12.37
N ASN A 134 -17.56 -10.56 -13.26
CA ASN A 134 -17.75 -11.99 -13.23
C ASN A 134 -16.79 -12.69 -14.20
N LEU A 135 -15.73 -13.29 -13.69
CA LEU A 135 -14.73 -14.00 -14.51
C LEU A 135 -15.24 -15.31 -15.14
N ARG A 136 -16.48 -15.71 -14.89
CA ARG A 136 -17.15 -16.76 -15.68
C ARG A 136 -17.63 -16.24 -17.03
N ASP A 137 -17.79 -14.92 -17.18
CA ASP A 137 -18.03 -14.28 -18.47
C ASP A 137 -16.74 -14.35 -19.31
N PRO A 138 -16.76 -15.02 -20.47
CA PRO A 138 -15.55 -15.19 -21.28
C PRO A 138 -14.92 -13.87 -21.75
N GLU A 139 -15.74 -12.83 -21.98
CA GLU A 139 -15.27 -11.53 -22.43
C GLU A 139 -14.53 -10.81 -21.29
N ILE A 140 -15.12 -10.78 -20.09
CA ILE A 140 -14.52 -10.18 -18.90
C ILE A 140 -13.20 -10.92 -18.55
N LYS A 141 -13.25 -12.25 -18.55
CA LYS A 141 -12.07 -13.09 -18.31
C LYS A 141 -10.95 -12.79 -19.32
N GLN A 142 -11.26 -12.74 -20.61
CA GLN A 142 -10.26 -12.48 -21.63
C GLN A 142 -9.64 -11.10 -21.45
N ARG A 143 -10.47 -10.07 -21.18
CA ARG A 143 -9.98 -8.73 -20.92
C ARG A 143 -9.08 -8.65 -19.71
N GLN A 144 -9.43 -9.37 -18.63
CA GLN A 144 -8.59 -9.45 -17.43
C GLN A 144 -7.22 -10.08 -17.73
N LEU A 145 -7.19 -11.18 -18.50
CA LEU A 145 -5.95 -11.82 -18.93
C LEU A 145 -5.09 -10.91 -19.81
N ASP A 146 -5.71 -10.14 -20.68
CA ASP A 146 -4.98 -9.21 -21.55
C ASP A 146 -4.40 -8.02 -20.76
N MET A 147 -5.14 -7.53 -19.74
CA MET A 147 -4.61 -6.56 -18.79
C MET A 147 -3.41 -7.10 -18.01
N MET A 148 -3.47 -8.33 -17.52
CA MET A 148 -2.34 -8.96 -16.82
C MET A 148 -1.11 -9.08 -17.74
N LYS A 149 -1.28 -9.49 -19.00
CA LYS A 149 -0.19 -9.55 -19.98
C LYS A 149 0.40 -8.16 -20.25
N GLU A 150 -0.45 -7.14 -20.36
CA GLU A 150 0.01 -5.76 -20.56
C GLU A 150 0.83 -5.27 -19.36
N LEU A 151 0.33 -5.47 -18.14
CA LEU A 151 1.05 -5.12 -16.90
C LEU A 151 2.36 -5.90 -16.75
N ALA A 152 2.37 -7.20 -17.09
CA ALA A 152 3.58 -8.01 -17.09
C ALA A 152 4.62 -7.50 -18.10
N ASN A 153 4.19 -7.05 -19.28
CA ASN A 153 5.09 -6.44 -20.26
C ASN A 153 5.66 -5.09 -19.80
N LEU A 154 4.86 -4.28 -19.09
CA LEU A 154 5.28 -2.98 -18.60
C LEU A 154 6.17 -3.07 -17.35
N TYR A 155 5.80 -3.93 -16.40
CA TYR A 155 6.40 -3.93 -15.06
C TYR A 155 7.06 -5.25 -14.67
N GLY A 156 7.00 -6.30 -15.50
CA GLY A 156 7.49 -7.64 -15.15
C GLY A 156 8.96 -7.70 -14.74
N ASN A 157 9.79 -6.81 -15.29
CA ASN A 157 11.21 -6.67 -14.93
C ASN A 157 11.49 -5.51 -13.98
N HIS A 158 10.46 -4.87 -13.44
CA HIS A 158 10.65 -3.71 -12.57
C HIS A 158 11.17 -4.16 -11.20
N PRO A 159 12.24 -3.54 -10.65
CA PRO A 159 12.90 -4.01 -9.43
C PRO A 159 12.02 -3.98 -8.18
N ALA A 160 10.95 -3.17 -8.17
CA ALA A 160 9.98 -3.16 -7.08
C ALA A 160 8.92 -4.24 -7.19
N LEU A 161 8.68 -4.83 -8.38
CA LEU A 161 7.65 -5.84 -8.55
C LEU A 161 8.02 -7.10 -7.76
N TYR A 162 7.14 -7.49 -6.86
CA TYR A 162 7.33 -8.68 -6.02
C TYR A 162 6.33 -9.79 -6.32
N GLY A 163 5.12 -9.45 -6.68
CA GLY A 163 4.07 -10.42 -6.97
C GLY A 163 2.79 -9.78 -7.47
N TRP A 164 1.76 -10.60 -7.59
CA TRP A 164 0.44 -10.19 -8.05
C TRP A 164 -0.56 -10.19 -6.91
N TYR A 165 -1.48 -9.25 -6.94
CA TYR A 165 -2.68 -9.21 -6.15
C TYR A 165 -3.89 -9.33 -7.06
N LEU A 166 -4.74 -10.30 -6.79
CA LEU A 166 -5.99 -10.50 -7.52
C LEU A 166 -7.13 -9.86 -6.72
N PRO A 167 -7.77 -8.79 -7.22
CA PRO A 167 -8.80 -8.06 -6.50
C PRO A 167 -10.16 -8.78 -6.57
N VAL A 168 -10.17 -10.05 -6.17
CA VAL A 168 -11.40 -10.83 -6.06
C VAL A 168 -11.92 -10.71 -4.64
N GLU A 169 -13.02 -10.00 -4.47
CA GLU A 169 -13.70 -9.89 -3.19
C GLU A 169 -14.72 -11.01 -3.03
N ASP A 170 -14.51 -11.89 -2.06
CA ASP A 170 -15.43 -12.98 -1.76
C ASP A 170 -15.50 -13.30 -0.27
N CYS A 171 -16.60 -13.90 0.14
CA CYS A 171 -16.79 -14.34 1.50
C CYS A 171 -16.07 -15.66 1.77
N LEU A 172 -15.18 -15.66 2.75
CA LEU A 172 -14.42 -16.84 3.15
C LEU A 172 -15.19 -17.80 4.08
N CYS A 173 -16.41 -17.46 4.44
CA CYS A 173 -17.20 -18.25 5.42
C CYS A 173 -18.39 -18.93 4.78
N PRO A 174 -18.51 -20.27 4.90
CA PRO A 174 -17.59 -21.20 5.56
C PRO A 174 -16.39 -21.65 4.71
N LEU A 175 -16.45 -21.43 3.39
CA LEU A 175 -15.42 -21.76 2.40
C LEU A 175 -15.46 -20.71 1.30
N LEU A 176 -14.38 -20.58 0.54
CA LEU A 176 -14.37 -19.80 -0.69
C LEU A 176 -15.55 -20.21 -1.57
N SER A 177 -16.25 -19.26 -2.12
CA SER A 177 -17.31 -19.56 -3.07
C SER A 177 -16.74 -20.27 -4.30
N GLU A 178 -17.60 -21.04 -4.97
CA GLU A 178 -17.21 -21.63 -6.26
C GLU A 178 -16.78 -20.54 -7.26
N HIS A 179 -17.39 -19.34 -7.16
CA HIS A 179 -17.04 -18.20 -7.98
C HIS A 179 -15.60 -17.75 -7.74
N ALA A 180 -15.16 -17.58 -6.48
CA ALA A 180 -13.79 -17.19 -6.16
C ALA A 180 -12.78 -18.24 -6.65
N VAL A 181 -13.07 -19.52 -6.42
CA VAL A 181 -12.19 -20.62 -6.88
C VAL A 181 -12.05 -20.62 -8.41
N VAL A 182 -13.15 -20.46 -9.13
CA VAL A 182 -13.13 -20.37 -10.60
C VAL A 182 -12.37 -19.14 -11.07
N SER A 183 -12.56 -18.00 -10.41
CA SER A 183 -11.88 -16.75 -10.76
C SER A 183 -10.36 -16.86 -10.59
N VAL A 184 -9.90 -17.37 -9.46
CA VAL A 184 -8.46 -17.53 -9.19
C VAL A 184 -7.82 -18.54 -10.13
N ASN A 185 -8.50 -19.67 -10.43
CA ASN A 185 -7.99 -20.68 -11.36
C ASN A 185 -8.06 -20.25 -12.83
N ALA A 186 -8.76 -19.16 -13.13
CA ALA A 186 -8.94 -18.68 -14.50
C ALA A 186 -7.83 -17.70 -14.92
N LEU A 187 -7.12 -17.12 -13.96
CA LEU A 187 -6.03 -16.14 -14.12
C LEU A 187 -4.67 -16.81 -13.99
#